data_44c9a6137dcd6a5fdab217e26dcdd3e7
#
_entry.id   44c9a6137dcd6a5fdab217e26dcdd3e7
#
_cell.length_a   1.000
_cell.length_b   1.000
_cell.length_c   1.000
_cell.angle_alpha   90.00
_cell.angle_beta   90.00
_cell.angle_gamma   90.00
#
_symmetry.space_group_name_H-M   'P 1'
#
loop_
_entity.id
_entity.type
_entity.pdbx_description
1 polymer ?
#
loop_
_entity_poly.entity_id
_entity_poly.type
_entity_poly.pdbx_seq_one_letter_code
_entity_poly.pdbx_strand_id
1 'polypeptide(L)'
;MAQIIAKFGYLKGKSRGGYAKYIATREGAEKLDESLREGPVTQSQQEFINKLLEDFPDSKDLLEYEDYQKSPTYGSASEFISQAIELHMGELSGRSGYLKYMGTRPRVEKQGSHGLFSYDGEPISLNKVAQEVDAHRGNIWTVIYSLRREDAQRLGFDTAARWRDLLRSQAVTLAEGLKISPTHLKWYAAFHNEGHHPHVHLIAYSTKPGEGFLTKQGDRKSHV
;
A
#
# COMPACT_ATOMS: atom_id res chain seq x y z
N MET A 1 -10.09 5.01 -20.80
CA MET A 1 -8.60 5.01 -20.79
C MET A 1 -8.19 4.38 -19.47
N ALA A 2 -7.26 3.42 -19.45
CA ALA A 2 -6.79 2.82 -18.20
C ALA A 2 -6.00 3.87 -17.41
N GLN A 3 -6.20 3.90 -16.09
CA GLN A 3 -5.51 4.82 -15.21
C GLN A 3 -4.86 4.04 -14.07
N ILE A 4 -3.54 4.17 -13.94
CA ILE A 4 -2.81 3.73 -12.75
C ILE A 4 -2.87 4.86 -11.74
N ILE A 5 -3.36 4.57 -10.53
CA ILE A 5 -3.34 5.52 -9.42
C ILE A 5 -2.15 5.20 -8.54
N ALA A 6 -1.34 6.22 -8.24
CA ALA A 6 -0.21 6.13 -7.33
C ALA A 6 -0.46 6.99 -6.08
N LYS A 7 -0.37 6.40 -4.89
CA LYS A 7 -0.50 7.07 -3.60
C LYS A 7 0.82 7.01 -2.86
N PHE A 8 1.26 8.16 -2.36
CA PHE A 8 2.53 8.32 -1.66
C PHE A 8 2.31 8.59 -0.17
N GLY A 9 3.07 7.89 0.66
CA GLY A 9 3.16 8.09 2.10
C GLY A 9 4.60 7.93 2.58
N TYR A 10 4.82 7.96 3.90
CA TYR A 10 6.11 7.63 4.49
C TYR A 10 5.96 6.96 5.86
N LEU A 11 6.92 6.11 6.21
CA LEU A 11 6.91 5.34 7.46
C LEU A 11 7.46 6.19 8.61
N LYS A 12 6.60 6.48 9.59
CA LYS A 12 6.99 7.09 10.87
C LYS A 12 7.49 6.02 11.84
N GLY A 13 8.46 6.38 12.68
CA GLY A 13 9.08 5.42 13.61
C GLY A 13 8.22 5.00 14.81
N LYS A 14 7.01 5.56 15.03
CA LYS A 14 6.14 5.25 16.18
C LYS A 14 4.74 4.85 15.72
N SER A 15 4.24 3.73 16.26
CA SER A 15 2.89 3.22 16.06
C SER A 15 1.83 4.12 16.75
N ARG A 16 0.64 4.28 16.13
CA ARG A 16 -0.55 4.87 16.76
C ARG A 16 -1.40 3.75 17.40
N GLY A 17 -1.31 3.60 18.72
CA GLY A 17 -1.91 2.48 19.46
C GLY A 17 -3.43 2.27 19.36
N GLY A 18 -4.20 3.29 18.92
CA GLY A 18 -5.67 3.18 18.82
C GLY A 18 -6.18 2.24 17.72
N TYR A 19 -5.37 1.95 16.71
CA TYR A 19 -5.72 1.07 15.60
C TYR A 19 -5.25 -0.38 15.80
N ALA A 20 -4.39 -0.65 16.78
CA ALA A 20 -3.84 -2.00 17.02
C ALA A 20 -4.95 -3.04 17.25
N LYS A 21 -6.01 -2.67 17.99
CA LYS A 21 -7.15 -3.55 18.25
C LYS A 21 -7.93 -3.87 16.98
N TYR A 22 -8.15 -2.88 16.10
CA TYR A 22 -8.86 -3.08 14.84
C TYR A 22 -8.03 -3.94 13.86
N ILE A 23 -6.74 -3.67 13.74
CA ILE A 23 -5.82 -4.46 12.90
C ILE A 23 -5.77 -5.91 13.40
N ALA A 24 -5.72 -6.13 14.71
CA ALA A 24 -5.70 -7.48 15.30
C ALA A 24 -7.02 -8.25 15.13
N THR A 25 -8.16 -7.55 15.12
CA THR A 25 -9.49 -8.18 14.93
C THR A 25 -9.82 -8.42 13.45
N ARG A 26 -9.08 -7.80 12.53
CA ARG A 26 -9.31 -7.89 11.09
C ARG A 26 -8.94 -9.25 10.49
N GLU A 27 -8.00 -10.01 11.08
CA GLU A 27 -7.69 -11.38 10.63
C GLU A 27 -8.93 -12.30 10.62
N GLY A 28 -9.96 -11.99 11.43
CA GLY A 28 -11.25 -12.68 11.43
C GLY A 28 -12.30 -12.08 10.48
N ALA A 29 -12.14 -10.81 10.07
CA ALA A 29 -13.12 -10.09 9.22
C ALA A 29 -12.87 -10.25 7.71
N GLU A 30 -11.75 -10.80 7.30
CA GLU A 30 -11.42 -11.06 5.89
C GLU A 30 -12.22 -12.23 5.26
N LYS A 31 -12.97 -12.97 6.03
CA LYS A 31 -14.06 -13.81 5.50
C LYS A 31 -15.29 -12.92 5.33
N LEU A 32 -15.25 -12.01 4.37
CA LEU A 32 -16.47 -11.43 3.83
C LEU A 32 -17.36 -12.60 3.38
N ASP A 33 -18.41 -12.84 4.13
CA ASP A 33 -19.51 -13.63 3.63
C ASP A 33 -20.03 -12.90 2.39
N GLU A 34 -19.81 -13.45 1.21
CA GLU A 34 -20.23 -12.83 -0.05
C GLU A 34 -21.72 -12.50 -0.03
N SER A 35 -22.51 -13.22 0.77
CA SER A 35 -23.94 -12.96 0.97
C SER A 35 -24.23 -11.61 1.65
N LEU A 36 -23.28 -11.03 2.41
CA LEU A 36 -23.43 -9.73 3.07
C LEU A 36 -22.88 -8.56 2.23
N ARG A 37 -22.20 -8.85 1.12
CA ARG A 37 -21.48 -7.84 0.34
C ARG A 37 -22.40 -6.72 -0.16
N GLU A 38 -23.58 -7.08 -0.66
CA GLU A 38 -24.60 -6.15 -1.17
C GLU A 38 -25.50 -5.56 -0.07
N GLY A 39 -25.26 -5.94 1.18
CA GLY A 39 -26.00 -5.42 2.32
C GLY A 39 -25.70 -3.93 2.60
N PRO A 40 -26.54 -3.29 3.44
CA PRO A 40 -26.33 -1.89 3.82
C PRO A 40 -25.08 -1.73 4.68
N VAL A 41 -24.45 -0.56 4.58
CA VAL A 41 -23.33 -0.16 5.45
C VAL A 41 -23.78 -0.22 6.91
N THR A 42 -22.99 -0.86 7.77
CA THR A 42 -23.29 -0.92 9.20
C THR A 42 -22.93 0.40 9.90
N GLN A 43 -23.58 0.68 11.04
CA GLN A 43 -23.25 1.84 11.85
C GLN A 43 -21.76 1.82 12.27
N SER A 44 -21.23 0.67 12.67
CA SER A 44 -19.81 0.54 13.03
C SER A 44 -18.85 0.85 11.89
N GLN A 45 -19.18 0.44 10.66
CA GLN A 45 -18.40 0.82 9.48
C GLN A 45 -18.44 2.33 9.23
N GLN A 46 -19.65 2.94 9.32
CA GLN A 46 -19.83 4.38 9.11
C GLN A 46 -19.03 5.20 10.14
N GLU A 47 -19.12 4.85 11.43
CA GLU A 47 -18.35 5.50 12.50
C GLU A 47 -16.84 5.37 12.26
N PHE A 48 -16.41 4.19 11.82
CA PHE A 48 -15.00 3.93 11.54
C PHE A 48 -14.49 4.69 10.29
N ILE A 49 -15.30 4.76 9.23
CA ILE A 49 -15.00 5.55 8.03
C ILE A 49 -14.86 7.04 8.40
N ASN A 50 -15.78 7.57 9.19
CA ASN A 50 -15.71 8.97 9.63
C ASN A 50 -14.40 9.25 10.38
N LYS A 51 -14.02 8.34 11.30
CA LYS A 51 -12.77 8.44 12.04
C LYS A 51 -11.54 8.33 11.14
N LEU A 52 -11.54 7.42 10.16
CA LEU A 52 -10.44 7.30 9.18
C LEU A 52 -10.27 8.59 8.37
N LEU A 53 -11.37 9.19 7.92
CA LEU A 53 -11.34 10.42 7.13
C LEU A 53 -10.94 11.65 7.96
N GLU A 54 -11.21 11.65 9.27
CA GLU A 54 -10.73 12.67 10.20
C GLU A 54 -9.21 12.55 10.42
N ASP A 55 -8.74 11.34 10.73
CA ASP A 55 -7.32 11.07 11.03
C ASP A 55 -6.43 11.08 9.76
N PHE A 56 -6.97 10.67 8.62
CA PHE A 56 -6.29 10.49 7.33
C PHE A 56 -7.14 11.03 6.17
N PRO A 57 -7.23 12.36 6.00
CA PRO A 57 -8.07 12.98 4.97
C PRO A 57 -7.72 12.60 3.52
N ASP A 58 -6.48 12.23 3.27
CA ASP A 58 -5.97 11.77 1.97
C ASP A 58 -6.49 10.39 1.55
N SER A 59 -7.10 9.63 2.48
CA SER A 59 -7.82 8.40 2.14
C SER A 59 -9.00 8.64 1.18
N LYS A 60 -9.53 9.87 1.08
CA LYS A 60 -10.58 10.24 0.12
C LYS A 60 -10.16 10.09 -1.34
N ASP A 61 -8.86 10.10 -1.58
CA ASP A 61 -8.33 9.96 -2.93
C ASP A 61 -8.19 8.48 -3.36
N LEU A 62 -8.55 7.49 -2.54
CA LEU A 62 -8.54 6.09 -2.91
C LEU A 62 -9.69 5.77 -3.89
N LEU A 63 -9.45 4.84 -4.83
CA LEU A 63 -10.50 4.34 -5.74
C LEU A 63 -11.64 3.70 -4.96
N GLU A 64 -11.31 2.99 -3.90
CA GLU A 64 -12.27 2.32 -3.02
C GLU A 64 -13.18 3.33 -2.30
N TYR A 65 -12.70 4.55 -2.03
CA TYR A 65 -13.57 5.62 -1.51
C TYR A 65 -14.54 6.12 -2.59
N GLU A 66 -14.07 6.28 -3.82
CA GLU A 66 -14.92 6.65 -4.95
C GLU A 66 -16.03 5.60 -5.18
N ASP A 67 -15.66 4.31 -5.13
CA ASP A 67 -16.62 3.21 -5.31
C ASP A 67 -17.62 3.14 -4.13
N TYR A 68 -17.14 3.34 -2.89
CA TYR A 68 -18.01 3.46 -1.71
C TYR A 68 -18.99 4.63 -1.83
N GLN A 69 -18.56 5.79 -2.33
CA GLN A 69 -19.45 6.94 -2.55
C GLN A 69 -20.50 6.68 -3.63
N LYS A 70 -20.14 5.95 -4.69
CA LYS A 70 -21.08 5.61 -5.78
C LYS A 70 -22.11 4.57 -5.38
N SER A 71 -21.71 3.59 -4.59
CA SER A 71 -22.55 2.47 -4.16
C SER A 71 -22.21 2.08 -2.72
N PRO A 72 -22.82 2.76 -1.70
CA PRO A 72 -22.53 2.51 -0.30
C PRO A 72 -23.13 1.18 0.17
N THR A 73 -22.38 0.10 0.04
CA THR A 73 -22.71 -1.24 0.52
C THR A 73 -21.76 -1.67 1.63
N TYR A 74 -22.11 -2.75 2.35
CA TYR A 74 -21.20 -3.40 3.32
C TYR A 74 -19.85 -3.74 2.68
N GLY A 75 -19.86 -4.26 1.45
CA GLY A 75 -18.67 -4.65 0.71
C GLY A 75 -17.78 -3.47 0.35
N SER A 76 -18.34 -2.42 -0.28
CA SER A 76 -17.57 -1.23 -0.66
C SER A 76 -17.01 -0.49 0.54
N ALA A 77 -17.77 -0.42 1.64
CA ALA A 77 -17.29 0.15 2.91
C ALA A 77 -16.12 -0.67 3.48
N SER A 78 -16.21 -2.00 3.48
CA SER A 78 -15.13 -2.88 3.96
C SER A 78 -13.87 -2.76 3.11
N GLU A 79 -14.00 -2.66 1.79
CA GLU A 79 -12.87 -2.47 0.87
C GLU A 79 -12.19 -1.11 1.10
N PHE A 80 -12.96 -0.03 1.19
CA PHE A 80 -12.42 1.28 1.51
C PHE A 80 -11.69 1.30 2.85
N ILE A 81 -12.29 0.79 3.92
CA ILE A 81 -11.65 0.70 5.25
C ILE A 81 -10.34 -0.08 5.14
N SER A 82 -10.36 -1.18 4.38
CA SER A 82 -9.19 -2.02 4.16
C SER A 82 -8.04 -1.27 3.53
N GLN A 83 -8.30 -0.58 2.42
CA GLN A 83 -7.27 0.16 1.68
C GLN A 83 -6.78 1.39 2.43
N ALA A 84 -7.67 2.11 3.12
CA ALA A 84 -7.28 3.24 3.95
C ALA A 84 -6.32 2.81 5.08
N ILE A 85 -6.60 1.68 5.75
CA ILE A 85 -5.68 1.13 6.75
C ILE A 85 -4.35 0.74 6.11
N GLU A 86 -4.36 0.11 4.93
CA GLU A 86 -3.14 -0.27 4.22
C GLU A 86 -2.27 0.94 3.87
N LEU A 87 -2.88 1.98 3.33
CA LEU A 87 -2.19 3.22 2.98
C LEU A 87 -1.46 3.81 4.20
N HIS A 88 -2.10 3.74 5.37
CA HIS A 88 -1.58 4.32 6.61
C HIS A 88 -0.94 3.30 7.56
N MET A 89 -0.77 2.04 7.14
CA MET A 89 -0.23 0.98 7.99
C MET A 89 1.14 1.32 8.60
N GLY A 90 1.98 2.07 7.87
CA GLY A 90 3.27 2.53 8.37
C GLY A 90 3.17 3.47 9.58
N GLU A 91 2.10 4.28 9.66
CA GLU A 91 1.82 5.12 10.82
C GLU A 91 1.19 4.32 11.97
N LEU A 92 0.50 3.24 11.65
CA LEU A 92 -0.25 2.42 12.59
C LEU A 92 0.62 1.34 13.25
N SER A 93 1.55 0.72 12.52
CA SER A 93 2.31 -0.47 12.97
C SER A 93 3.83 -0.28 13.07
N GLY A 94 4.36 0.86 12.60
CA GLY A 94 5.81 1.05 12.48
C GLY A 94 6.41 0.35 11.26
N ARG A 95 7.72 0.55 11.04
CA ARG A 95 8.41 0.19 9.78
C ARG A 95 8.44 -1.32 9.49
N SER A 96 8.95 -2.11 10.42
CA SER A 96 9.04 -3.57 10.23
C SER A 96 7.68 -4.24 10.25
N GLY A 97 6.74 -3.70 11.04
CA GLY A 97 5.34 -4.14 11.07
C GLY A 97 4.68 -3.97 9.71
N TYR A 98 4.82 -2.80 9.09
CA TYR A 98 4.32 -2.55 7.73
C TYR A 98 4.92 -3.50 6.71
N LEU A 99 6.24 -3.68 6.71
CA LEU A 99 6.92 -4.58 5.78
C LEU A 99 6.43 -6.04 5.92
N LYS A 100 6.33 -6.53 7.15
CA LYS A 100 5.81 -7.88 7.42
C LYS A 100 4.37 -8.02 6.94
N TYR A 101 3.53 -7.04 7.27
CA TYR A 101 2.14 -7.01 6.82
C TYR A 101 2.03 -7.10 5.30
N MET A 102 2.69 -6.19 4.56
CA MET A 102 2.60 -6.19 3.09
C MET A 102 3.13 -7.48 2.45
N GLY A 103 4.12 -8.13 3.06
CA GLY A 103 4.75 -9.33 2.50
C GLY A 103 4.05 -10.65 2.85
N THR A 104 3.19 -10.69 3.87
CA THR A 104 2.64 -11.97 4.40
C THR A 104 1.13 -12.07 4.43
N ARG A 105 0.39 -10.96 4.22
CA ARG A 105 -1.08 -10.96 4.32
C ARG A 105 -1.73 -11.93 3.32
N PRO A 106 -2.98 -12.36 3.57
CA PRO A 106 -3.78 -13.10 2.58
C PRO A 106 -3.85 -12.37 1.23
N ARG A 107 -3.94 -13.13 0.14
CA ARG A 107 -3.99 -12.64 -1.26
C ARG A 107 -2.71 -11.96 -1.77
N VAL A 108 -1.63 -11.83 -0.99
CA VAL A 108 -0.32 -11.49 -1.55
C VAL A 108 0.17 -12.65 -2.42
N GLU A 109 0.62 -12.36 -3.63
CA GLU A 109 1.25 -13.38 -4.48
C GLU A 109 2.61 -13.74 -3.91
N LYS A 110 2.73 -14.98 -3.38
CA LYS A 110 3.95 -15.43 -2.68
C LYS A 110 4.91 -16.13 -3.62
N GLN A 111 6.18 -15.79 -3.48
CA GLN A 111 7.31 -16.58 -4.01
C GLN A 111 7.99 -17.27 -2.81
N GLY A 112 7.48 -18.45 -2.42
CA GLY A 112 7.90 -19.15 -1.20
C GLY A 112 7.05 -18.74 0.02
N SER A 113 7.70 -18.32 1.11
CA SER A 113 7.02 -17.99 2.39
C SER A 113 6.40 -16.60 2.45
N HIS A 114 6.73 -15.70 1.52
CA HIS A 114 6.24 -14.32 1.47
C HIS A 114 6.19 -13.78 0.04
N GLY A 115 5.53 -12.62 -0.16
CA GLY A 115 5.33 -11.99 -1.47
C GLY A 115 6.26 -10.82 -1.78
N LEU A 116 7.30 -10.57 -0.98
CA LEU A 116 8.24 -9.49 -1.28
C LEU A 116 9.09 -9.81 -2.52
N PHE A 117 9.23 -8.81 -3.37
CA PHE A 117 10.17 -8.80 -4.50
C PHE A 117 10.90 -7.44 -4.57
N SER A 118 12.02 -7.41 -5.29
CA SER A 118 12.85 -6.22 -5.48
C SER A 118 13.29 -6.08 -6.94
N TYR A 119 14.16 -5.11 -7.20
CA TYR A 119 14.72 -4.85 -8.53
C TYR A 119 15.38 -6.08 -9.15
N ASP A 120 16.21 -6.77 -8.40
CA ASP A 120 17.09 -7.84 -8.96
C ASP A 120 16.37 -9.18 -9.16
N GLY A 121 15.24 -9.39 -8.50
CA GLY A 121 14.51 -10.67 -8.55
C GLY A 121 15.17 -11.79 -7.75
N GLU A 122 16.20 -11.48 -6.98
CA GLU A 122 16.89 -12.42 -6.09
C GLU A 122 15.99 -12.82 -4.91
N PRO A 123 16.18 -14.01 -4.33
CA PRO A 123 15.46 -14.42 -3.14
C PRO A 123 15.68 -13.46 -1.98
N ILE A 124 14.58 -12.98 -1.41
CA ILE A 124 14.58 -12.00 -0.32
C ILE A 124 14.38 -12.71 1.00
N SER A 125 15.17 -12.35 2.02
CA SER A 125 14.89 -12.72 3.40
C SER A 125 14.06 -11.64 4.08
N LEU A 126 12.77 -11.90 4.34
CA LEU A 126 11.85 -10.96 4.99
C LEU A 126 12.41 -10.42 6.32
N ASN A 127 13.04 -11.30 7.12
CA ASN A 127 13.61 -10.89 8.40
C ASN A 127 14.81 -9.95 8.24
N LYS A 128 15.69 -10.20 7.25
CA LYS A 128 16.82 -9.30 6.97
C LYS A 128 16.34 -7.94 6.50
N VAL A 129 15.36 -7.90 5.60
CA VAL A 129 14.77 -6.64 5.13
C VAL A 129 14.08 -5.91 6.27
N ALA A 130 13.35 -6.61 7.16
CA ALA A 130 12.72 -5.99 8.32
C ALA A 130 13.75 -5.32 9.25
N GLN A 131 14.88 -5.99 9.52
CA GLN A 131 15.97 -5.42 10.33
C GLN A 131 16.62 -4.21 9.64
N GLU A 132 16.85 -4.28 8.32
CA GLU A 132 17.39 -3.19 7.54
C GLU A 132 16.48 -1.95 7.58
N VAL A 133 15.18 -2.13 7.37
CA VAL A 133 14.17 -1.07 7.39
C VAL A 133 14.05 -0.43 8.77
N ASP A 134 14.10 -1.22 9.85
CA ASP A 134 14.09 -0.68 11.23
C ASP A 134 15.38 0.09 11.57
N ALA A 135 16.52 -0.38 11.10
CA ALA A 135 17.81 0.26 11.34
C ALA A 135 18.01 1.53 10.47
N HIS A 136 17.21 1.69 9.40
CA HIS A 136 17.35 2.80 8.48
C HIS A 136 17.00 4.13 9.16
N ARG A 137 17.91 5.13 9.10
CA ARG A 137 17.74 6.42 9.76
C ARG A 137 17.10 7.51 8.90
N GLY A 138 17.08 7.30 7.58
CA GLY A 138 16.47 8.21 6.61
C GLY A 138 14.95 8.03 6.48
N ASN A 139 14.36 8.74 5.53
CA ASN A 139 12.97 8.56 5.14
C ASN A 139 12.79 7.23 4.42
N ILE A 140 11.70 6.53 4.74
CA ILE A 140 11.21 5.39 3.99
C ILE A 140 9.85 5.79 3.43
N TRP A 141 9.79 5.89 2.12
CA TRP A 141 8.58 6.23 1.38
C TRP A 141 7.74 4.99 1.14
N THR A 142 6.44 5.15 1.18
CA THR A 142 5.48 4.14 0.77
C THR A 142 4.77 4.60 -0.48
N VAL A 143 4.56 3.70 -1.43
CA VAL A 143 3.75 3.96 -2.62
C VAL A 143 2.80 2.80 -2.81
N ILE A 144 1.54 3.09 -3.10
CA ILE A 144 0.55 2.10 -3.53
C ILE A 144 0.18 2.43 -4.97
N TYR A 145 0.39 1.48 -5.87
CA TYR A 145 -0.08 1.56 -7.26
C TYR A 145 -1.28 0.65 -7.42
N SER A 146 -2.41 1.20 -7.86
CA SER A 146 -3.66 0.46 -8.03
C SER A 146 -4.19 0.57 -9.46
N LEU A 147 -4.84 -0.48 -9.92
CA LEU A 147 -5.61 -0.52 -11.16
C LEU A 147 -7.02 -1.06 -10.87
N ARG A 148 -8.00 -0.65 -11.66
CA ARG A 148 -9.29 -1.34 -11.70
C ARG A 148 -9.10 -2.76 -12.24
N ARG A 149 -9.90 -3.70 -11.77
CA ARG A 149 -9.78 -5.14 -12.15
C ARG A 149 -9.81 -5.34 -13.66
N GLU A 150 -10.73 -4.69 -14.35
CA GLU A 150 -10.91 -4.81 -15.79
C GLU A 150 -9.67 -4.31 -16.55
N ASP A 151 -9.07 -3.22 -16.08
CA ASP A 151 -7.86 -2.67 -16.68
C ASP A 151 -6.65 -3.55 -16.38
N ALA A 152 -6.54 -4.09 -15.17
CA ALA A 152 -5.45 -4.99 -14.79
C ALA A 152 -5.47 -6.25 -15.67
N GLN A 153 -6.63 -6.88 -15.83
CA GLN A 153 -6.80 -8.04 -16.71
C GLN A 153 -6.47 -7.71 -18.16
N ARG A 154 -7.04 -6.64 -18.69
CA ARG A 154 -6.84 -6.21 -20.09
C ARG A 154 -5.38 -5.88 -20.39
N LEU A 155 -4.63 -5.36 -19.42
CA LEU A 155 -3.23 -4.95 -19.58
C LEU A 155 -2.22 -6.01 -19.09
N GLY A 156 -2.71 -7.13 -18.52
CA GLY A 156 -1.89 -8.21 -17.99
C GLY A 156 -1.20 -7.88 -16.67
N PHE A 157 -1.77 -6.99 -15.83
CA PHE A 157 -1.27 -6.62 -14.49
C PHE A 157 -1.92 -7.45 -13.38
N ASP A 158 -2.10 -8.73 -13.60
CA ASP A 158 -2.69 -9.71 -12.67
C ASP A 158 -1.63 -10.61 -12.00
N THR A 159 -0.33 -10.33 -12.22
CA THR A 159 0.79 -11.08 -11.64
C THR A 159 1.86 -10.16 -11.06
N ALA A 160 2.58 -10.62 -10.02
CA ALA A 160 3.70 -9.89 -9.42
C ALA A 160 4.83 -9.63 -10.43
N ALA A 161 5.07 -10.56 -11.36
CA ALA A 161 6.10 -10.42 -12.38
C ALA A 161 5.87 -9.18 -13.26
N ARG A 162 4.63 -8.95 -13.69
CA ARG A 162 4.28 -7.80 -14.53
C ARG A 162 4.45 -6.47 -13.79
N TRP A 163 4.03 -6.42 -12.53
CA TRP A 163 4.26 -5.25 -11.69
C TRP A 163 5.73 -4.98 -11.44
N ARG A 164 6.54 -6.03 -11.23
CA ARG A 164 8.00 -5.88 -11.09
C ARG A 164 8.62 -5.25 -12.33
N ASP A 165 8.24 -5.68 -13.52
CA ASP A 165 8.76 -5.12 -14.77
C ASP A 165 8.38 -3.65 -14.93
N LEU A 166 7.14 -3.26 -14.57
CA LEU A 166 6.72 -1.87 -14.53
C LEU A 166 7.58 -1.06 -13.54
N LEU A 167 7.72 -1.53 -12.29
CA LEU A 167 8.48 -0.82 -11.26
C LEU A 167 9.96 -0.67 -11.65
N ARG A 168 10.53 -1.66 -12.31
CA ARG A 168 11.89 -1.55 -12.88
C ARG A 168 11.99 -0.47 -13.94
N SER A 169 11.05 -0.42 -14.87
CA SER A 169 11.02 0.60 -15.92
C SER A 169 10.84 2.01 -15.38
N GLN A 170 10.17 2.16 -14.23
CA GLN A 170 9.89 3.45 -13.59
C GLN A 170 10.89 3.81 -12.46
N ALA A 171 11.91 2.97 -12.21
CA ALA A 171 12.81 3.17 -11.07
C ALA A 171 13.54 4.51 -11.07
N VAL A 172 13.96 5.00 -12.25
CA VAL A 172 14.62 6.31 -12.39
C VAL A 172 13.63 7.44 -12.07
N THR A 173 12.44 7.41 -12.65
CA THR A 173 11.39 8.40 -12.40
C THR A 173 10.99 8.43 -10.92
N LEU A 174 10.85 7.25 -10.30
CA LEU A 174 10.57 7.13 -8.87
C LEU A 174 11.69 7.74 -8.03
N ALA A 175 12.96 7.45 -8.35
CA ALA A 175 14.11 8.00 -7.64
C ALA A 175 14.14 9.54 -7.71
N GLU A 176 13.97 10.09 -8.92
CA GLU A 176 13.93 11.54 -9.14
C GLU A 176 12.77 12.19 -8.37
N GLY A 177 11.58 11.62 -8.43
CA GLY A 177 10.40 12.08 -7.68
C GLY A 177 10.62 12.08 -6.16
N LEU A 178 11.35 11.12 -5.64
CA LEU A 178 11.69 11.01 -4.23
C LEU A 178 12.95 11.78 -3.83
N LYS A 179 13.61 12.50 -4.76
CA LYS A 179 14.90 13.20 -4.53
C LYS A 179 16.00 12.25 -4.05
N ILE A 180 16.06 11.08 -4.68
CA ILE A 180 17.07 10.03 -4.45
C ILE A 180 17.85 9.85 -5.74
N SER A 181 19.19 9.74 -5.66
CA SER A 181 19.96 9.33 -6.84
C SER A 181 19.54 7.93 -7.30
N PRO A 182 19.30 7.68 -8.61
CA PRO A 182 18.88 6.37 -9.10
C PRO A 182 19.81 5.22 -8.66
N THR A 183 21.10 5.45 -8.52
CA THR A 183 22.08 4.48 -8.05
C THR A 183 21.99 4.18 -6.55
N HIS A 184 21.34 5.03 -5.79
CA HIS A 184 21.13 4.87 -4.34
C HIS A 184 19.71 4.42 -3.99
N LEU A 185 18.81 4.36 -4.99
CA LEU A 185 17.44 3.92 -4.75
C LEU A 185 17.42 2.43 -4.39
N LYS A 186 16.82 2.12 -3.25
CA LYS A 186 16.49 0.75 -2.85
C LYS A 186 14.99 0.65 -2.62
N TRP A 187 14.37 -0.42 -3.12
CA TRP A 187 12.95 -0.63 -2.95
C TRP A 187 12.60 -2.11 -2.82
N TYR A 188 11.49 -2.35 -2.13
CA TYR A 188 10.83 -3.65 -2.01
C TYR A 188 9.35 -3.47 -2.25
N ALA A 189 8.73 -4.44 -2.90
CA ALA A 189 7.32 -4.39 -3.21
C ALA A 189 6.64 -5.75 -2.96
N ALA A 190 5.31 -5.73 -2.85
CA ALA A 190 4.47 -6.92 -2.79
C ALA A 190 3.19 -6.67 -3.57
N PHE A 191 2.80 -7.63 -4.41
CA PHE A 191 1.56 -7.56 -5.20
C PHE A 191 0.42 -8.25 -4.46
N HIS A 192 -0.69 -7.53 -4.35
CA HIS A 192 -1.93 -8.00 -3.74
C HIS A 192 -3.00 -8.12 -4.82
N ASN A 193 -3.40 -9.36 -5.09
CA ASN A 193 -4.43 -9.66 -6.10
C ASN A 193 -5.83 -9.56 -5.47
N GLU A 194 -6.22 -8.34 -5.06
CA GLU A 194 -7.54 -8.08 -4.47
C GLU A 194 -8.66 -8.07 -5.52
N GLY A 195 -9.90 -8.30 -5.07
CA GLY A 195 -11.05 -8.54 -5.95
C GLY A 195 -11.32 -7.43 -6.96
N HIS A 196 -11.47 -6.19 -6.52
CA HIS A 196 -11.85 -5.06 -7.39
C HIS A 196 -10.63 -4.25 -7.86
N HIS A 197 -9.64 -4.05 -7.00
CA HIS A 197 -8.48 -3.22 -7.29
C HIS A 197 -7.18 -3.97 -6.97
N PRO A 198 -6.64 -4.76 -7.91
CA PRO A 198 -5.30 -5.32 -7.74
C PRO A 198 -4.29 -4.18 -7.62
N HIS A 199 -3.41 -4.30 -6.64
CA HIS A 199 -2.49 -3.24 -6.30
C HIS A 199 -1.14 -3.77 -5.83
N VAL A 200 -0.11 -2.93 -5.91
CA VAL A 200 1.21 -3.23 -5.39
C VAL A 200 1.60 -2.22 -4.32
N HIS A 201 1.99 -2.72 -3.16
CA HIS A 201 2.67 -1.93 -2.14
C HIS A 201 4.15 -1.89 -2.42
N LEU A 202 4.73 -0.70 -2.33
CA LEU A 202 6.15 -0.47 -2.48
C LEU A 202 6.66 0.34 -1.30
N ILE A 203 7.81 -0.03 -0.76
CA ILE A 203 8.63 0.84 0.07
C ILE A 203 9.90 1.21 -0.67
N ALA A 204 10.32 2.47 -0.55
CA ALA A 204 11.50 2.99 -1.23
C ALA A 204 12.30 3.92 -0.31
N TYR A 205 13.61 3.83 -0.36
CA TYR A 205 14.52 4.67 0.43
C TYR A 205 15.90 4.77 -0.22
N SER A 206 16.70 5.74 0.21
CA SER A 206 18.07 5.89 -0.25
C SER A 206 19.04 5.09 0.61
N THR A 207 19.99 4.41 -0.01
CA THR A 207 21.12 3.81 0.71
C THR A 207 22.14 4.85 1.18
N LYS A 208 22.03 6.12 0.70
CA LYS A 208 22.90 7.23 1.08
C LYS A 208 22.20 8.19 2.04
N PRO A 209 22.82 8.54 3.18
CA PRO A 209 22.28 9.54 4.09
C PRO A 209 22.09 10.90 3.41
N GLY A 210 21.04 11.64 3.79
CA GLY A 210 20.79 13.00 3.30
C GLY A 210 19.98 13.08 2.01
N GLU A 211 19.62 11.95 1.41
CA GLU A 211 18.71 11.90 0.25
C GLU A 211 17.28 11.50 0.67
N GLY A 212 16.33 11.71 -0.23
CA GLY A 212 14.93 11.29 -0.03
C GLY A 212 14.13 12.22 0.90
N PHE A 213 14.51 13.49 1.01
CA PHE A 213 13.79 14.49 1.79
C PHE A 213 12.96 15.39 0.87
N LEU A 214 11.63 15.25 0.94
CA LEU A 214 10.70 16.13 0.24
C LEU A 214 10.26 17.27 1.15
N THR A 215 10.22 18.49 0.62
CA THR A 215 9.71 19.66 1.36
C THR A 215 8.19 19.69 1.30
N LYS A 216 7.53 20.02 2.41
CA LYS A 216 6.06 19.96 2.56
C LYS A 216 5.24 20.78 1.54
N GLN A 217 5.85 21.64 0.74
CA GLN A 217 5.15 22.68 -0.02
C GLN A 217 5.05 22.44 -1.54
N GLY A 218 5.66 21.43 -2.12
CA GLY A 218 5.75 21.25 -3.57
C GLY A 218 5.26 19.92 -4.16
N ASP A 219 5.25 18.86 -3.39
CA ASP A 219 5.37 17.51 -3.95
C ASP A 219 4.08 16.65 -3.95
N ARG A 220 2.91 17.24 -3.66
CA ARG A 220 1.63 16.51 -3.69
C ARG A 220 0.93 16.45 -5.05
N LYS A 221 1.54 17.04 -6.10
CA LYS A 221 0.97 17.07 -7.45
C LYS A 221 2.03 16.67 -8.48
N SER A 222 2.36 15.41 -8.56
CA SER A 222 2.86 14.82 -9.81
C SER A 222 1.85 13.76 -10.25
N HIS A 223 0.97 14.18 -11.13
CA HIS A 223 0.21 13.28 -11.96
C HIS A 223 1.18 12.67 -12.97
N VAL A 224 1.38 11.36 -12.91
CA VAL A 224 1.99 10.58 -13.97
C VAL A 224 0.89 9.91 -14.76
#